data_b326d3776858a75f81cc5ff9e906b18c
#
_entry.id   b326d3776858a75f81cc5ff9e906b18c
#
_cell.length_a   1.000
_cell.length_b   1.000
_cell.length_c   1.000
_cell.angle_alpha   90.00
_cell.angle_beta   90.00
_cell.angle_gamma   90.00
#
_symmetry.space_group_name_H-M   'P 1'
#
loop_
_entity.id
_entity.type
_entity.pdbx_description
1 polymer ?
#
loop_
_entity_poly.entity_id
_entity_poly.type
_entity_poly.pdbx_seq_one_letter_code
_entity_poly.pdbx_strand_id
1 'polypeptide(L)'
;MKKALICGISGQDGAWLSKLLLGKGYSVFGTSRDAQISSFQNLELLGIRDRICMLSMTLTDFRSVLQVLQKVQPDEIYNLAGQSSVGLSFEQPVESLESNALGTLNMLESIRFLDRPTRLYQACSSECFGNTGSKRADEQTPFRPRSPYAVAKATAYWEVANYREAYDIFACSGLLFNHESPLRPERFVTQKIVSAACRILAGSKEKLILGNLSVERDWGWAPEYVDAMWRMLQLDKPEDFVIATGESHRLEHFIEAAFIKLEMDWHQHVEVDSKHFRATDIAVSRANPGKAESVLGWKAENKMADVVGMMVEAELNRY
;
A
#
# COMPACT_ATOMS: atom_id res chain seq x y z
N MET A 1 -2.94 27.46 2.02
CA MET A 1 -3.30 26.06 2.37
C MET A 1 -2.67 25.18 1.29
N LYS A 2 -1.82 24.21 1.67
CA LYS A 2 -1.22 23.27 0.70
C LYS A 2 -2.29 22.38 0.08
N LYS A 3 -2.13 22.08 -1.20
CA LYS A 3 -2.99 21.18 -1.98
C LYS A 3 -2.33 19.83 -2.15
N ALA A 4 -2.99 18.78 -1.74
CA ALA A 4 -2.54 17.40 -1.97
C ALA A 4 -3.45 16.69 -2.97
N LEU A 5 -2.86 16.04 -3.96
CA LEU A 5 -3.54 15.14 -4.89
C LEU A 5 -3.22 13.70 -4.54
N ILE A 6 -4.24 12.89 -4.23
CA ILE A 6 -4.11 11.48 -3.90
C ILE A 6 -4.68 10.64 -5.02
N CYS A 7 -3.82 9.95 -5.76
CA CYS A 7 -4.22 8.96 -6.76
C CYS A 7 -4.47 7.62 -6.07
N GLY A 8 -5.61 6.97 -6.36
CA GLY A 8 -6.01 5.74 -5.66
C GLY A 8 -6.65 6.01 -4.29
N ILE A 9 -7.35 7.12 -4.15
CA ILE A 9 -7.94 7.58 -2.88
C ILE A 9 -8.97 6.63 -2.27
N SER A 10 -9.62 5.79 -3.06
CA SER A 10 -10.61 4.80 -2.59
C SER A 10 -9.98 3.60 -1.87
N GLY A 11 -8.66 3.41 -2.00
CA GLY A 11 -7.92 2.35 -1.32
C GLY A 11 -7.73 2.62 0.16
N GLN A 12 -7.22 1.61 0.88
CA GLN A 12 -6.87 1.70 2.29
C GLN A 12 -5.99 2.91 2.60
N ASP A 13 -4.83 2.97 1.94
CA ASP A 13 -3.82 4.01 2.20
C ASP A 13 -4.30 5.40 1.76
N GLY A 14 -5.02 5.46 0.62
CA GLY A 14 -5.62 6.71 0.15
C GLY A 14 -6.60 7.31 1.15
N ALA A 15 -7.42 6.48 1.78
CA ALA A 15 -8.38 6.90 2.79
C ALA A 15 -7.69 7.38 4.08
N TRP A 16 -6.74 6.61 4.62
CA TRP A 16 -6.00 7.00 5.82
C TRP A 16 -5.13 8.24 5.59
N LEU A 17 -4.45 8.33 4.44
CA LEU A 17 -3.68 9.52 4.08
C LEU A 17 -4.57 10.76 3.95
N SER A 18 -5.76 10.61 3.36
CA SER A 18 -6.72 11.71 3.29
C SER A 18 -7.11 12.21 4.67
N LYS A 19 -7.40 11.32 5.61
CA LYS A 19 -7.71 11.66 7.01
C LYS A 19 -6.56 12.41 7.66
N LEU A 20 -5.33 11.92 7.49
CA LEU A 20 -4.12 12.55 8.02
C LEU A 20 -3.94 13.98 7.47
N LEU A 21 -4.00 14.13 6.14
CA LEU A 21 -3.77 15.42 5.47
C LEU A 21 -4.86 16.44 5.77
N LEU A 22 -6.12 16.02 5.86
CA LEU A 22 -7.21 16.88 6.33
C LEU A 22 -6.99 17.36 7.77
N GLY A 23 -6.47 16.48 8.64
CA GLY A 23 -6.08 16.83 10.02
C GLY A 23 -4.91 17.82 10.08
N LYS A 24 -4.00 17.78 9.11
CA LYS A 24 -2.87 18.71 8.96
C LYS A 24 -3.25 20.01 8.23
N GLY A 25 -4.52 20.21 7.86
CA GLY A 25 -4.99 21.44 7.23
C GLY A 25 -4.76 21.55 5.73
N TYR A 26 -4.57 20.43 5.02
CA TYR A 26 -4.47 20.41 3.56
C TYR A 26 -5.85 20.52 2.89
N SER A 27 -5.87 21.11 1.67
CA SER A 27 -6.95 20.89 0.71
C SER A 27 -6.68 19.58 -0.03
N VAL A 28 -7.52 18.57 0.20
CA VAL A 28 -7.33 17.23 -0.36
C VAL A 28 -8.16 17.04 -1.62
N PHE A 29 -7.51 16.64 -2.69
CA PHE A 29 -8.08 16.21 -3.96
C PHE A 29 -7.82 14.72 -4.14
N GLY A 30 -8.84 13.97 -4.55
CA GLY A 30 -8.72 12.55 -4.76
C GLY A 30 -9.07 12.14 -6.18
N THR A 31 -8.41 11.12 -6.71
CA THR A 31 -8.75 10.62 -8.03
C THR A 31 -9.18 9.16 -8.03
N SER A 32 -10.14 8.88 -8.92
CA SER A 32 -10.57 7.55 -9.33
C SER A 32 -10.73 7.56 -10.87
N ARG A 33 -10.75 6.37 -11.51
CA ARG A 33 -11.00 6.30 -12.97
C ARG A 33 -12.34 6.94 -13.34
N ASP A 34 -13.34 6.70 -12.53
CA ASP A 34 -14.63 7.36 -12.62
C ASP A 34 -15.07 7.79 -11.22
N ALA A 35 -15.03 9.09 -10.96
CA ALA A 35 -15.39 9.66 -9.66
C ALA A 35 -16.91 9.75 -9.42
N GLN A 36 -17.74 9.55 -10.46
CA GLN A 36 -19.21 9.61 -10.32
C GLN A 36 -19.79 8.28 -9.86
N ILE A 37 -19.23 7.16 -10.33
CA ILE A 37 -19.76 5.82 -10.06
C ILE A 37 -18.89 5.02 -9.08
N SER A 38 -17.67 5.47 -8.79
CA SER A 38 -16.78 4.77 -7.86
C SER A 38 -17.35 4.77 -6.45
N SER A 39 -17.29 3.62 -5.79
CA SER A 39 -17.56 3.54 -4.36
C SER A 39 -16.39 4.14 -3.59
N PHE A 40 -16.67 5.06 -2.68
CA PHE A 40 -15.72 5.65 -1.76
C PHE A 40 -15.98 5.21 -0.32
N GLN A 41 -16.43 3.96 -0.16
CA GLN A 41 -16.84 3.39 1.12
C GLN A 41 -15.80 3.60 2.23
N ASN A 42 -14.50 3.48 1.93
CA ASN A 42 -13.46 3.73 2.92
C ASN A 42 -13.45 5.19 3.42
N LEU A 43 -13.73 6.17 2.55
CA LEU A 43 -13.84 7.57 2.95
C LEU A 43 -15.10 7.84 3.76
N GLU A 44 -16.19 7.15 3.43
CA GLU A 44 -17.45 7.22 4.17
C GLU A 44 -17.31 6.64 5.58
N LEU A 45 -16.68 5.45 5.69
CA LEU A 45 -16.36 4.82 6.97
C LEU A 45 -15.49 5.71 7.87
N LEU A 46 -14.60 6.51 7.29
CA LEU A 46 -13.78 7.48 8.03
C LEU A 46 -14.49 8.83 8.28
N GLY A 47 -15.71 9.03 7.75
CA GLY A 47 -16.49 10.28 7.90
C GLY A 47 -15.84 11.50 7.23
N ILE A 48 -15.08 11.29 6.13
CA ILE A 48 -14.31 12.37 5.48
C ILE A 48 -14.68 12.61 4.03
N ARG A 49 -15.61 11.83 3.45
CA ARG A 49 -15.96 11.88 2.02
C ARG A 49 -16.30 13.29 1.52
N ASP A 50 -17.12 14.04 2.28
CA ASP A 50 -17.61 15.36 1.89
C ASP A 50 -16.56 16.48 2.02
N ARG A 51 -15.41 16.16 2.62
CA ARG A 51 -14.29 17.10 2.79
C ARG A 51 -13.26 17.03 1.66
N ILE A 52 -13.47 16.15 0.68
CA ILE A 52 -12.53 15.82 -0.40
C ILE A 52 -13.14 16.16 -1.75
N CYS A 53 -12.39 16.89 -2.58
CA CYS A 53 -12.75 17.14 -3.97
C CYS A 53 -12.36 15.94 -4.83
N MET A 54 -13.35 15.24 -5.39
CA MET A 54 -13.14 14.05 -6.22
C MET A 54 -13.06 14.40 -7.69
N LEU A 55 -12.12 13.77 -8.40
CA LEU A 55 -11.87 13.99 -9.83
C LEU A 55 -11.71 12.64 -10.55
N SER A 56 -12.22 12.56 -11.76
CA SER A 56 -11.96 11.42 -12.65
C SER A 56 -10.57 11.57 -13.28
N MET A 57 -9.75 10.51 -13.22
CA MET A 57 -8.42 10.47 -13.82
C MET A 57 -8.02 9.04 -14.15
N THR A 58 -7.58 8.82 -15.38
CA THR A 58 -7.00 7.55 -15.83
C THR A 58 -5.49 7.70 -15.94
N LEU A 59 -4.73 7.01 -15.09
CA LEU A 59 -3.25 7.12 -15.05
C LEU A 59 -2.58 6.66 -16.34
N THR A 60 -3.17 5.72 -17.05
CA THR A 60 -2.63 5.21 -18.33
C THR A 60 -2.88 6.14 -19.51
N ASP A 61 -3.62 7.22 -19.31
CA ASP A 61 -3.87 8.28 -20.30
C ASP A 61 -3.16 9.57 -19.86
N PHE A 62 -2.08 9.90 -20.57
CA PHE A 62 -1.27 11.10 -20.32
C PHE A 62 -2.11 12.39 -20.31
N ARG A 63 -3.06 12.53 -21.27
CA ARG A 63 -3.93 13.71 -21.34
C ARG A 63 -4.82 13.84 -20.10
N SER A 64 -5.36 12.73 -19.63
CA SER A 64 -6.18 12.69 -18.41
C SER A 64 -5.39 13.15 -17.18
N VAL A 65 -4.15 12.66 -17.03
CA VAL A 65 -3.26 13.07 -15.94
C VAL A 65 -2.94 14.56 -16.03
N LEU A 66 -2.49 15.02 -17.20
CA LEU A 66 -2.11 16.41 -17.44
C LEU A 66 -3.25 17.38 -17.11
N GLN A 67 -4.47 17.09 -17.57
CA GLN A 67 -5.65 17.93 -17.31
C GLN A 67 -5.98 18.06 -15.82
N VAL A 68 -5.86 16.96 -15.06
CA VAL A 68 -6.09 17.00 -13.61
C VAL A 68 -5.00 17.80 -12.91
N LEU A 69 -3.73 17.63 -13.26
CA LEU A 69 -2.63 18.41 -12.67
C LEU A 69 -2.76 19.91 -12.98
N GLN A 70 -3.12 20.27 -14.21
CA GLN A 70 -3.39 21.67 -14.60
C GLN A 70 -4.55 22.27 -13.79
N LYS A 71 -5.62 21.51 -13.58
CA LYS A 71 -6.81 21.97 -12.85
C LYS A 71 -6.55 22.13 -11.36
N VAL A 72 -5.89 21.15 -10.73
CA VAL A 72 -5.66 21.12 -9.27
C VAL A 72 -4.47 22.00 -8.89
N GLN A 73 -3.40 21.95 -9.67
CA GLN A 73 -2.11 22.58 -9.35
C GLN A 73 -1.63 22.16 -7.93
N PRO A 74 -1.41 20.85 -7.70
CA PRO A 74 -1.06 20.35 -6.37
C PRO A 74 0.36 20.75 -5.97
N ASP A 75 0.56 21.00 -4.67
CA ASP A 75 1.89 21.15 -4.06
C ASP A 75 2.53 19.78 -3.83
N GLU A 76 1.68 18.78 -3.50
CA GLU A 76 2.10 17.42 -3.21
C GLU A 76 1.20 16.42 -3.94
N ILE A 77 1.81 15.39 -4.54
CA ILE A 77 1.12 14.28 -5.19
C ILE A 77 1.50 12.98 -4.48
N TYR A 78 0.51 12.19 -4.12
CA TYR A 78 0.69 10.85 -3.57
C TYR A 78 0.11 9.84 -4.56
N ASN A 79 0.99 9.18 -5.32
CA ASN A 79 0.58 8.14 -6.27
C ASN A 79 0.50 6.78 -5.58
N LEU A 80 -0.69 6.44 -5.10
CA LEU A 80 -1.03 5.16 -4.46
C LEU A 80 -1.88 4.28 -5.39
N ALA A 81 -2.15 4.76 -6.62
CA ALA A 81 -2.97 4.04 -7.58
C ALA A 81 -2.18 2.96 -8.32
N GLY A 82 -2.91 1.98 -8.81
CA GLY A 82 -2.41 0.86 -9.58
C GLY A 82 -2.99 -0.46 -9.07
N GLN A 83 -2.89 -1.49 -9.89
CA GLN A 83 -3.24 -2.85 -9.49
C GLN A 83 -2.26 -3.30 -8.40
N SER A 84 -2.76 -3.70 -7.23
CA SER A 84 -1.95 -3.96 -6.02
C SER A 84 -1.95 -5.42 -5.56
N SER A 85 -2.68 -6.32 -6.24
CA SER A 85 -2.73 -7.75 -5.90
C SER A 85 -1.65 -8.52 -6.64
N VAL A 86 -0.72 -9.11 -5.91
CA VAL A 86 0.32 -9.98 -6.49
C VAL A 86 -0.30 -11.18 -7.20
N GLY A 87 -1.31 -11.83 -6.59
CA GLY A 87 -2.01 -12.97 -7.22
C GLY A 87 -2.65 -12.57 -8.56
N LEU A 88 -3.44 -11.51 -8.58
CA LEU A 88 -4.12 -11.03 -9.78
C LEU A 88 -3.13 -10.61 -10.90
N SER A 89 -1.91 -10.20 -10.55
CA SER A 89 -0.92 -9.81 -11.55
C SER A 89 -0.47 -10.95 -12.47
N PHE A 90 -0.59 -12.21 -12.02
CA PHE A 90 -0.34 -13.37 -12.88
C PHE A 90 -1.45 -13.61 -13.91
N GLU A 91 -2.67 -13.20 -13.57
CA GLU A 91 -3.83 -13.29 -14.47
C GLU A 91 -3.91 -12.07 -15.40
N GLN A 92 -3.50 -10.90 -14.90
CA GLN A 92 -3.59 -9.61 -15.60
C GLN A 92 -2.23 -8.89 -15.61
N PRO A 93 -1.18 -9.45 -16.25
CA PRO A 93 0.16 -8.87 -16.23
C PRO A 93 0.25 -7.53 -16.95
N VAL A 94 -0.48 -7.36 -18.06
CA VAL A 94 -0.51 -6.10 -18.83
C VAL A 94 -1.12 -4.97 -18.00
N GLU A 95 -2.29 -5.17 -17.40
CA GLU A 95 -2.92 -4.19 -16.50
C GLU A 95 -1.99 -3.81 -15.34
N SER A 96 -1.26 -4.79 -14.79
CA SER A 96 -0.29 -4.53 -13.72
C SER A 96 0.86 -3.63 -14.17
N LEU A 97 1.38 -3.84 -15.38
CA LEU A 97 2.45 -3.02 -15.95
C LEU A 97 1.93 -1.62 -16.31
N GLU A 98 0.80 -1.54 -17.02
CA GLU A 98 0.22 -0.27 -17.44
C GLU A 98 -0.17 0.61 -16.25
N SER A 99 -0.88 0.06 -15.27
CA SER A 99 -1.36 0.86 -14.14
C SER A 99 -0.25 1.30 -13.18
N ASN A 100 0.83 0.54 -13.04
CA ASN A 100 1.93 0.87 -12.14
C ASN A 100 3.10 1.57 -12.86
N ALA A 101 3.65 1.02 -13.95
CA ALA A 101 4.80 1.61 -14.65
C ALA A 101 4.35 2.75 -15.57
N LEU A 102 3.55 2.47 -16.60
CA LEU A 102 3.10 3.52 -17.52
C LEU A 102 2.36 4.66 -16.80
N GLY A 103 1.55 4.32 -15.78
CA GLY A 103 0.87 5.32 -14.96
C GLY A 103 1.84 6.24 -14.21
N THR A 104 2.95 5.71 -13.69
CA THR A 104 4.01 6.50 -13.05
C THR A 104 4.73 7.37 -14.06
N LEU A 105 5.09 6.82 -15.23
CA LEU A 105 5.71 7.59 -16.31
C LEU A 105 4.84 8.77 -16.75
N ASN A 106 3.54 8.56 -16.99
CA ASN A 106 2.61 9.63 -17.35
C ASN A 106 2.53 10.72 -16.27
N MET A 107 2.59 10.34 -14.98
CA MET A 107 2.62 11.31 -13.89
C MET A 107 3.90 12.15 -13.91
N LEU A 108 5.06 11.51 -14.03
CA LEU A 108 6.36 12.17 -14.08
C LEU A 108 6.48 13.11 -15.29
N GLU A 109 6.07 12.65 -16.49
CA GLU A 109 6.05 13.48 -17.71
C GLU A 109 5.09 14.67 -17.58
N SER A 110 3.94 14.47 -16.93
CA SER A 110 3.02 15.57 -16.69
C SER A 110 3.59 16.64 -15.74
N ILE A 111 4.30 16.21 -14.67
CA ILE A 111 4.99 17.12 -13.77
C ILE A 111 6.09 17.87 -14.52
N ARG A 112 6.92 17.16 -15.29
CA ARG A 112 7.98 17.74 -16.10
C ARG A 112 7.44 18.76 -17.12
N PHE A 113 6.36 18.40 -17.83
CA PHE A 113 5.73 19.26 -18.84
C PHE A 113 5.16 20.55 -18.25
N LEU A 114 4.59 20.47 -17.04
CA LEU A 114 3.98 21.64 -16.39
C LEU A 114 5.00 22.57 -15.74
N ASP A 115 6.24 22.11 -15.55
CA ASP A 115 7.36 22.88 -15.00
C ASP A 115 6.99 23.66 -13.72
N ARG A 116 6.31 22.97 -12.79
CA ARG A 116 5.88 23.54 -11.52
C ARG A 116 6.53 22.82 -10.36
N PRO A 117 6.88 23.51 -9.27
CA PRO A 117 7.44 22.89 -8.08
C PRO A 117 6.38 22.02 -7.38
N THR A 118 6.31 20.76 -7.78
CA THR A 118 5.40 19.76 -7.22
C THR A 118 6.22 18.60 -6.66
N ARG A 119 5.90 18.17 -5.44
CA ARG A 119 6.56 17.02 -4.80
C ARG A 119 5.77 15.75 -5.06
N LEU A 120 6.42 14.70 -5.53
CA LEU A 120 5.80 13.41 -5.85
C LEU A 120 6.26 12.32 -4.88
N TYR A 121 5.31 11.69 -4.20
CA TYR A 121 5.49 10.41 -3.55
C TYR A 121 4.94 9.29 -4.43
N GLN A 122 5.78 8.28 -4.71
CA GLN A 122 5.40 7.07 -5.43
C GLN A 122 5.35 5.88 -4.46
N ALA A 123 4.20 5.23 -4.35
CA ALA A 123 4.11 3.98 -3.61
C ALA A 123 4.80 2.86 -4.39
N CYS A 124 5.89 2.37 -3.84
CA CYS A 124 6.59 1.18 -4.29
C CYS A 124 6.29 -0.01 -3.35
N SER A 125 7.00 -1.12 -3.48
CA SER A 125 6.68 -2.33 -2.74
C SER A 125 7.93 -3.12 -2.36
N SER A 126 7.92 -3.75 -1.20
CA SER A 126 8.90 -4.75 -0.77
C SER A 126 8.99 -5.97 -1.70
N GLU A 127 7.95 -6.24 -2.49
CA GLU A 127 7.95 -7.29 -3.50
C GLU A 127 9.08 -7.11 -4.55
N CYS A 128 9.57 -5.87 -4.74
CA CYS A 128 10.72 -5.59 -5.61
C CYS A 128 11.99 -6.30 -5.17
N PHE A 129 12.21 -6.50 -3.87
CA PHE A 129 13.39 -7.20 -3.35
C PHE A 129 13.36 -8.70 -3.63
N GLY A 130 12.18 -9.30 -3.82
CA GLY A 130 12.02 -10.73 -3.92
C GLY A 130 12.30 -11.42 -2.58
N ASN A 131 12.87 -12.63 -2.64
CA ASN A 131 13.18 -13.41 -1.44
C ASN A 131 14.45 -12.88 -0.76
N THR A 132 14.31 -12.34 0.44
CA THR A 132 15.43 -11.77 1.21
C THR A 132 16.25 -12.81 1.95
N GLY A 133 15.71 -14.02 2.15
CA GLY A 133 16.38 -15.09 2.91
C GLY A 133 16.69 -14.66 4.35
N SER A 134 17.94 -14.82 4.76
CA SER A 134 18.41 -14.42 6.11
C SER A 134 18.74 -12.93 6.24
N LYS A 135 18.81 -12.19 5.12
CA LYS A 135 19.15 -10.75 5.10
C LYS A 135 17.90 -9.90 5.31
N ARG A 136 18.10 -8.69 5.82
CA ARG A 136 17.07 -7.65 5.89
C ARG A 136 17.30 -6.68 4.74
N ALA A 137 16.28 -6.47 3.91
CA ALA A 137 16.35 -5.53 2.79
C ALA A 137 16.33 -4.08 3.30
N ASP A 138 17.18 -3.27 2.73
CA ASP A 138 17.28 -1.83 2.88
C ASP A 138 17.31 -1.14 1.51
N GLU A 139 17.50 0.17 1.47
CA GLU A 139 17.49 0.97 0.24
C GLU A 139 18.63 0.63 -0.73
N GLN A 140 19.68 -0.06 -0.26
CA GLN A 140 20.82 -0.49 -1.08
C GLN A 140 20.67 -1.93 -1.58
N THR A 141 19.63 -2.65 -1.14
CA THR A 141 19.43 -4.05 -1.51
C THR A 141 18.97 -4.17 -2.96
N PRO A 142 19.67 -4.93 -3.80
CA PRO A 142 19.31 -5.11 -5.22
C PRO A 142 17.92 -5.74 -5.39
N PHE A 143 17.14 -5.22 -6.34
CA PHE A 143 15.83 -5.76 -6.69
C PHE A 143 15.94 -7.11 -7.41
N ARG A 144 15.05 -8.04 -7.06
CA ARG A 144 14.88 -9.36 -7.65
C ARG A 144 13.39 -9.71 -7.76
N PRO A 145 12.61 -8.95 -8.53
CA PRO A 145 11.15 -9.11 -8.59
C PRO A 145 10.73 -10.51 -9.02
N ARG A 146 9.68 -11.05 -8.40
CA ARG A 146 9.21 -12.44 -8.60
C ARG A 146 7.77 -12.53 -9.11
N SER A 147 7.17 -11.41 -9.50
CA SER A 147 5.81 -11.37 -10.04
C SER A 147 5.68 -10.22 -11.04
N PRO A 148 4.69 -10.26 -11.95
CA PRO A 148 4.42 -9.12 -12.85
C PRO A 148 4.18 -7.81 -12.09
N TYR A 149 3.49 -7.87 -10.93
CA TYR A 149 3.33 -6.74 -10.04
C TYR A 149 4.66 -6.18 -9.55
N ALA A 150 5.54 -7.05 -9.06
CA ALA A 150 6.85 -6.65 -8.56
C ALA A 150 7.74 -6.04 -9.66
N VAL A 151 7.68 -6.59 -10.89
CA VAL A 151 8.36 -6.02 -12.06
C VAL A 151 7.84 -4.62 -12.35
N ALA A 152 6.53 -4.43 -12.40
CA ALA A 152 5.92 -3.13 -12.65
C ALA A 152 6.28 -2.09 -11.58
N LYS A 153 6.31 -2.48 -10.30
CA LYS A 153 6.74 -1.61 -9.18
C LYS A 153 8.23 -1.28 -9.22
N ALA A 154 9.08 -2.24 -9.63
CA ALA A 154 10.51 -1.99 -9.81
C ALA A 154 10.77 -1.02 -10.99
N THR A 155 10.01 -1.13 -12.08
CA THR A 155 10.04 -0.17 -13.18
C THR A 155 9.68 1.23 -12.69
N ALA A 156 8.55 1.38 -12.01
CA ALA A 156 8.10 2.66 -11.46
C ALA A 156 9.14 3.29 -10.51
N TYR A 157 9.82 2.48 -9.69
CA TYR A 157 10.91 2.95 -8.82
C TYR A 157 12.06 3.56 -9.64
N TRP A 158 12.52 2.85 -10.68
CA TRP A 158 13.62 3.34 -11.50
C TRP A 158 13.24 4.51 -12.39
N GLU A 159 11.99 4.64 -12.80
CA GLU A 159 11.47 5.84 -13.46
C GLU A 159 11.56 7.05 -12.53
N VAL A 160 11.11 6.91 -11.27
CA VAL A 160 11.20 7.98 -10.25
C VAL A 160 12.65 8.38 -10.02
N ALA A 161 13.56 7.42 -9.84
CA ALA A 161 14.98 7.70 -9.63
C ALA A 161 15.61 8.43 -10.84
N ASN A 162 15.30 7.97 -12.06
CA ASN A 162 15.80 8.57 -13.30
C ASN A 162 15.30 10.01 -13.49
N TYR A 163 14.01 10.28 -13.25
CA TYR A 163 13.44 11.63 -13.40
C TYR A 163 13.94 12.59 -12.34
N ARG A 164 14.19 12.11 -11.13
CA ARG A 164 14.84 12.89 -10.06
C ARG A 164 16.24 13.33 -10.47
N GLU A 165 17.03 12.40 -11.02
CA GLU A 165 18.41 12.67 -11.43
C GLU A 165 18.51 13.50 -12.72
N ALA A 166 17.68 13.19 -13.71
CA ALA A 166 17.77 13.81 -15.03
C ALA A 166 17.12 15.18 -15.13
N TYR A 167 16.09 15.45 -14.34
CA TYR A 167 15.25 16.64 -14.48
C TYR A 167 15.07 17.42 -13.17
N ASP A 168 15.78 17.06 -12.11
CA ASP A 168 15.70 17.71 -10.78
C ASP A 168 14.27 17.77 -10.19
N ILE A 169 13.44 16.79 -10.55
CA ILE A 169 12.07 16.68 -10.03
C ILE A 169 12.13 16.16 -8.59
N PHE A 170 11.46 16.82 -7.66
CA PHE A 170 11.29 16.30 -6.32
C PHE A 170 10.36 15.09 -6.34
N ALA A 171 10.91 13.89 -6.53
CA ALA A 171 10.19 12.64 -6.56
C ALA A 171 10.90 11.57 -5.70
N CYS A 172 10.15 10.85 -4.89
CA CYS A 172 10.67 9.79 -4.01
C CYS A 172 9.75 8.58 -3.98
N SER A 173 10.34 7.41 -3.69
CA SER A 173 9.64 6.14 -3.61
C SER A 173 9.65 5.56 -2.20
N GLY A 174 8.48 5.18 -1.68
CA GLY A 174 8.35 4.40 -0.45
C GLY A 174 8.34 2.90 -0.76
N LEU A 175 9.36 2.16 -0.33
CA LEU A 175 9.46 0.71 -0.44
C LEU A 175 8.67 0.07 0.71
N LEU A 176 7.35 -0.01 0.52
CA LEU A 176 6.40 -0.39 1.56
C LEU A 176 6.40 -1.90 1.78
N PHE A 177 6.60 -2.32 3.03
CA PHE A 177 6.29 -3.67 3.47
C PHE A 177 4.80 -3.82 3.76
N ASN A 178 4.33 -5.03 4.05
CA ASN A 178 2.91 -5.25 4.24
C ASN A 178 2.38 -4.38 5.40
N HIS A 179 1.24 -3.74 5.18
CA HIS A 179 0.60 -2.91 6.19
C HIS A 179 -0.91 -3.00 6.05
N GLU A 180 -1.56 -3.12 7.17
CA GLU A 180 -2.94 -3.55 7.27
C GLU A 180 -3.78 -2.54 8.06
N SER A 181 -5.08 -2.59 7.85
CA SER A 181 -6.08 -1.89 8.65
C SER A 181 -7.46 -2.50 8.40
N PRO A 182 -8.51 -2.10 9.14
CA PRO A 182 -9.88 -2.53 8.88
C PRO A 182 -10.42 -2.14 7.50
N LEU A 183 -9.73 -1.25 6.77
CA LEU A 183 -10.09 -0.84 5.42
C LEU A 183 -9.47 -1.74 4.32
N ARG A 184 -8.69 -2.76 4.72
CA ARG A 184 -8.10 -3.71 3.77
C ARG A 184 -9.19 -4.55 3.11
N PRO A 185 -9.20 -4.68 1.77
CA PRO A 185 -10.16 -5.58 1.11
C PRO A 185 -9.97 -7.05 1.47
N GLU A 186 -11.05 -7.82 1.60
CA GLU A 186 -11.03 -9.25 1.99
C GLU A 186 -10.28 -10.16 1.00
N ARG A 187 -10.03 -9.71 -0.23
CA ARG A 187 -9.15 -10.43 -1.18
C ARG A 187 -7.70 -10.57 -0.70
N PHE A 188 -7.26 -9.77 0.28
CA PHE A 188 -5.95 -9.89 0.90
C PHE A 188 -6.00 -10.84 2.09
N VAL A 189 -4.97 -11.68 2.20
CA VAL A 189 -4.95 -12.82 3.12
C VAL A 189 -5.19 -12.43 4.58
N THR A 190 -4.66 -11.31 5.02
CA THR A 190 -4.82 -10.80 6.40
C THR A 190 -6.27 -10.48 6.73
N GLN A 191 -6.95 -9.70 5.87
CA GLN A 191 -8.38 -9.40 6.06
C GLN A 191 -9.24 -10.65 5.87
N LYS A 192 -8.90 -11.54 4.91
CA LYS A 192 -9.59 -12.83 4.73
C LYS A 192 -9.54 -13.66 6.01
N ILE A 193 -8.38 -13.72 6.70
CA ILE A 193 -8.23 -14.45 7.96
C ILE A 193 -9.12 -13.82 9.04
N VAL A 194 -9.02 -12.51 9.25
CA VAL A 194 -9.78 -11.80 10.29
C VAL A 194 -11.28 -11.93 10.07
N SER A 195 -11.76 -11.64 8.86
CA SER A 195 -13.19 -11.72 8.55
C SER A 195 -13.74 -13.15 8.66
N ALA A 196 -13.00 -14.17 8.20
CA ALA A 196 -13.41 -15.55 8.36
C ALA A 196 -13.43 -15.98 9.84
N ALA A 197 -12.43 -15.62 10.62
CA ALA A 197 -12.40 -15.94 12.05
C ALA A 197 -13.59 -15.32 12.80
N CYS A 198 -13.95 -14.07 12.52
CA CYS A 198 -15.12 -13.42 13.12
C CYS A 198 -16.44 -14.07 12.66
N ARG A 199 -16.59 -14.44 11.38
CA ARG A 199 -17.78 -15.21 10.91
C ARG A 199 -17.90 -16.59 11.56
N ILE A 200 -16.77 -17.28 11.76
CA ILE A 200 -16.76 -18.59 12.44
C ILE A 200 -17.19 -18.42 13.89
N LEU A 201 -16.69 -17.42 14.59
CA LEU A 201 -17.14 -17.09 15.95
C LEU A 201 -18.65 -16.82 16.00
N ALA A 202 -19.21 -16.15 14.99
CA ALA A 202 -20.63 -15.89 14.86
C ALA A 202 -21.46 -17.12 14.46
N GLY A 203 -20.84 -18.30 14.34
CA GLY A 203 -21.50 -19.59 14.07
C GLY A 203 -21.44 -20.10 12.62
N SER A 204 -20.66 -19.46 11.75
CA SER A 204 -20.38 -20.02 10.40
C SER A 204 -19.65 -21.36 10.51
N LYS A 205 -20.07 -22.32 9.68
CA LYS A 205 -19.42 -23.63 9.55
C LYS A 205 -18.38 -23.67 8.41
N GLU A 206 -18.03 -22.53 7.85
CA GLU A 206 -17.02 -22.47 6.79
C GLU A 206 -15.65 -22.93 7.27
N LYS A 207 -14.83 -23.41 6.32
CA LYS A 207 -13.40 -23.60 6.53
C LYS A 207 -12.65 -22.47 5.83
N LEU A 208 -11.67 -21.92 6.53
CA LEU A 208 -10.76 -20.93 5.96
C LEU A 208 -9.69 -21.67 5.13
N ILE A 209 -9.84 -21.63 3.81
CA ILE A 209 -8.90 -22.29 2.89
C ILE A 209 -7.81 -21.29 2.49
N LEU A 210 -6.56 -21.63 2.77
CA LEU A 210 -5.38 -20.81 2.53
C LEU A 210 -4.33 -21.56 1.71
N GLY A 211 -3.36 -20.82 1.19
CA GLY A 211 -2.17 -21.36 0.54
C GLY A 211 -1.05 -21.66 1.54
N ASN A 212 0.20 -21.30 1.19
CA ASN A 212 1.38 -21.58 2.00
C ASN A 212 1.41 -20.74 3.28
N LEU A 213 1.32 -21.38 4.44
CA LEU A 213 1.32 -20.74 5.76
C LEU A 213 2.75 -20.40 6.26
N SER A 214 3.79 -21.00 5.67
CA SER A 214 5.17 -20.80 6.10
C SER A 214 5.85 -19.54 5.57
N VAL A 215 5.17 -18.77 4.70
CA VAL A 215 5.72 -17.52 4.16
C VAL A 215 5.91 -16.50 5.26
N GLU A 216 7.06 -15.82 5.27
CA GLU A 216 7.37 -14.78 6.25
C GLU A 216 7.15 -13.39 5.65
N ARG A 217 6.43 -12.52 6.37
CA ARG A 217 6.16 -11.13 6.02
C ARG A 217 6.31 -10.23 7.24
N ASP A 218 6.59 -8.97 6.97
CA ASP A 218 6.53 -7.88 7.94
C ASP A 218 5.15 -7.22 7.79
N TRP A 219 4.36 -7.15 8.86
CA TRP A 219 3.03 -6.56 8.88
C TRP A 219 2.96 -5.39 9.85
N GLY A 220 2.74 -4.18 9.31
CA GLY A 220 2.57 -2.95 10.07
C GLY A 220 1.14 -2.41 10.00
N TRP A 221 0.95 -1.25 10.60
CA TRP A 221 -0.33 -0.54 10.68
C TRP A 221 -0.42 0.57 9.65
N ALA A 222 -1.41 0.52 8.75
CA ALA A 222 -1.52 1.45 7.62
C ALA A 222 -1.58 2.94 8.01
N PRO A 223 -2.26 3.35 9.10
CA PRO A 223 -2.21 4.75 9.56
C PRO A 223 -0.82 5.27 9.89
N GLU A 224 0.10 4.41 10.36
CA GLU A 224 1.50 4.82 10.60
C GLU A 224 2.26 4.96 9.28
N TYR A 225 2.01 4.07 8.33
CA TYR A 225 2.69 4.10 7.03
C TYR A 225 2.35 5.36 6.23
N VAL A 226 1.10 5.83 6.29
CA VAL A 226 0.74 7.09 5.61
C VAL A 226 1.39 8.32 6.26
N ASP A 227 1.73 8.29 7.55
CA ASP A 227 2.53 9.36 8.18
C ASP A 227 3.97 9.35 7.65
N ALA A 228 4.57 8.17 7.42
CA ALA A 228 5.87 8.07 6.74
C ALA A 228 5.81 8.67 5.33
N MET A 229 4.78 8.36 4.53
CA MET A 229 4.58 8.92 3.19
C MET A 229 4.55 10.46 3.22
N TRP A 230 3.84 11.03 4.20
CA TRP A 230 3.79 12.47 4.36
C TRP A 230 5.15 13.04 4.76
N ARG A 231 5.86 12.44 5.73
CA ARG A 231 7.18 12.90 6.18
C ARG A 231 8.20 12.91 5.05
N MET A 232 8.19 11.91 4.18
CA MET A 232 9.07 11.85 3.01
C MET A 232 8.95 13.07 2.11
N LEU A 233 7.74 13.61 1.92
CA LEU A 233 7.52 14.83 1.14
C LEU A 233 7.81 16.13 1.93
N GLN A 234 8.15 16.07 3.20
CA GLN A 234 8.55 17.26 3.97
C GLN A 234 10.08 17.47 4.02
N LEU A 235 10.87 16.51 3.53
CA LEU A 235 12.32 16.63 3.46
C LEU A 235 12.76 17.75 2.51
N ASP A 236 13.97 18.27 2.72
CA ASP A 236 14.59 19.26 1.82
C ASP A 236 14.99 18.64 0.48
N LYS A 237 15.37 17.36 0.48
CA LYS A 237 15.78 16.60 -0.71
C LYS A 237 14.97 15.31 -0.82
N PRO A 238 14.62 14.89 -2.05
CA PRO A 238 13.89 13.64 -2.26
C PRO A 238 14.80 12.43 -2.02
N GLU A 239 14.37 11.53 -1.15
CA GLU A 239 15.05 10.28 -0.86
C GLU A 239 14.04 9.12 -0.78
N ASP A 240 14.50 7.91 -1.15
CA ASP A 240 13.71 6.69 -1.07
C ASP A 240 13.90 6.03 0.30
N PHE A 241 12.84 5.37 0.80
CA PHE A 241 12.85 4.74 2.13
C PHE A 241 12.17 3.39 2.13
N VAL A 242 12.76 2.45 2.88
CA VAL A 242 12.09 1.22 3.32
C VAL A 242 11.20 1.57 4.50
N ILE A 243 9.90 1.31 4.35
CA ILE A 243 8.91 1.54 5.40
C ILE A 243 8.38 0.18 5.87
N ALA A 244 8.71 -0.18 7.09
CA ALA A 244 8.45 -1.49 7.67
C ALA A 244 8.48 -1.44 9.20
N THR A 245 8.00 -2.52 9.84
CA THR A 245 8.12 -2.67 11.30
C THR A 245 9.51 -3.15 11.73
N GLY A 246 10.27 -3.78 10.80
CA GLY A 246 11.54 -4.45 11.08
C GLY A 246 11.39 -5.84 11.70
N GLU A 247 10.17 -6.34 11.87
CA GLU A 247 9.87 -7.67 12.43
C GLU A 247 9.05 -8.47 11.42
N SER A 248 9.54 -9.67 11.06
CA SER A 248 8.85 -10.56 10.12
C SER A 248 8.38 -11.81 10.82
N HIS A 249 7.17 -12.23 10.50
CA HIS A 249 6.50 -13.38 11.09
C HIS A 249 5.98 -14.30 9.99
N ARG A 250 5.80 -15.60 10.31
CA ARG A 250 5.11 -16.54 9.40
C ARG A 250 3.63 -16.25 9.37
N LEU A 251 2.98 -16.56 8.25
CA LEU A 251 1.54 -16.39 8.12
C LEU A 251 0.77 -17.21 9.16
N GLU A 252 1.28 -18.39 9.54
CA GLU A 252 0.69 -19.21 10.62
C GLU A 252 0.61 -18.45 11.95
N HIS A 253 1.60 -17.61 12.30
CA HIS A 253 1.56 -16.81 13.53
C HIS A 253 0.51 -15.68 13.47
N PHE A 254 0.24 -15.13 12.27
CA PHE A 254 -0.84 -14.17 12.07
C PHE A 254 -2.21 -14.83 12.29
N ILE A 255 -2.38 -16.05 11.77
CA ILE A 255 -3.60 -16.85 11.95
C ILE A 255 -3.79 -17.17 13.43
N GLU A 256 -2.76 -17.70 14.07
CA GLU A 256 -2.78 -18.04 15.49
C GLU A 256 -3.18 -16.83 16.35
N ALA A 257 -2.56 -15.66 16.11
CA ALA A 257 -2.88 -14.44 16.84
C ALA A 257 -4.35 -14.02 16.67
N ALA A 258 -4.91 -14.13 15.45
CA ALA A 258 -6.30 -13.78 15.17
C ALA A 258 -7.29 -14.72 15.89
N PHE A 259 -7.02 -16.03 15.87
CA PHE A 259 -7.89 -17.02 16.51
C PHE A 259 -7.76 -17.03 18.03
N ILE A 260 -6.57 -16.83 18.58
CA ILE A 260 -6.36 -16.69 20.05
C ILE A 260 -7.13 -15.47 20.59
N LYS A 261 -7.13 -14.33 19.86
CA LYS A 261 -7.90 -13.12 20.25
C LYS A 261 -9.39 -13.41 20.37
N LEU A 262 -9.90 -14.43 19.67
CA LEU A 262 -11.30 -14.88 19.65
C LEU A 262 -11.53 -16.15 20.52
N GLU A 263 -10.53 -16.57 21.29
CA GLU A 263 -10.57 -17.77 22.13
C GLU A 263 -10.88 -19.07 21.36
N MET A 264 -10.41 -19.16 20.10
CA MET A 264 -10.63 -20.33 19.20
C MET A 264 -9.31 -21.02 18.85
N ASP A 265 -9.37 -22.33 18.61
CA ASP A 265 -8.27 -23.14 18.05
C ASP A 265 -8.34 -23.12 16.51
N TRP A 266 -7.41 -22.42 15.88
CA TRP A 266 -7.38 -22.25 14.43
C TRP A 266 -7.21 -23.57 13.67
N HIS A 267 -6.59 -24.62 14.24
CA HIS A 267 -6.41 -25.93 13.60
C HIS A 267 -7.75 -26.60 13.25
N GLN A 268 -8.81 -26.26 13.97
CA GLN A 268 -10.14 -26.78 13.71
C GLN A 268 -10.84 -26.07 12.53
N HIS A 269 -10.32 -24.96 12.06
CA HIS A 269 -11.02 -24.07 11.12
C HIS A 269 -10.24 -23.76 9.84
N VAL A 270 -8.92 -23.97 9.83
CA VAL A 270 -8.05 -23.63 8.70
C VAL A 270 -7.62 -24.89 7.95
N GLU A 271 -7.72 -24.84 6.64
CA GLU A 271 -7.25 -25.88 5.72
C GLU A 271 -6.26 -25.30 4.71
N VAL A 272 -5.23 -26.06 4.37
CA VAL A 272 -4.23 -25.67 3.36
C VAL A 272 -4.55 -26.38 2.04
N ASP A 273 -4.71 -25.59 0.96
CA ASP A 273 -4.87 -26.14 -0.39
C ASP A 273 -3.77 -25.59 -1.31
N SER A 274 -3.00 -26.49 -1.91
CA SER A 274 -1.93 -26.15 -2.84
C SER A 274 -2.40 -25.41 -4.10
N LYS A 275 -3.67 -25.48 -4.46
CA LYS A 275 -4.26 -24.69 -5.55
C LYS A 275 -4.18 -23.19 -5.31
N HIS A 276 -4.06 -22.75 -4.05
CA HIS A 276 -3.87 -21.35 -3.67
C HIS A 276 -2.39 -20.93 -3.57
N PHE A 277 -1.45 -21.80 -3.93
CA PHE A 277 -0.04 -21.43 -4.00
C PHE A 277 0.19 -20.57 -5.25
N ARG A 278 1.01 -19.54 -5.11
CA ARG A 278 1.39 -18.68 -6.23
C ARG A 278 2.40 -19.41 -7.11
N ALA A 279 2.42 -19.08 -8.40
CA ALA A 279 3.37 -19.65 -9.38
C ALA A 279 4.83 -19.42 -8.95
N THR A 280 5.11 -18.24 -8.40
CA THR A 280 6.37 -17.92 -7.70
C THR A 280 6.01 -17.18 -6.43
N ASP A 281 6.36 -17.74 -5.27
CA ASP A 281 6.13 -17.09 -3.98
C ASP A 281 7.45 -16.66 -3.35
N ILE A 282 7.41 -15.55 -2.62
CA ILE A 282 8.52 -15.09 -1.81
C ILE A 282 8.39 -15.78 -0.47
N ALA A 283 9.35 -16.69 -0.17
CA ALA A 283 9.32 -17.42 1.10
C ALA A 283 9.55 -16.49 2.29
N VAL A 284 10.51 -15.57 2.18
CA VAL A 284 10.90 -14.66 3.27
C VAL A 284 11.04 -13.24 2.76
N SER A 285 10.38 -12.30 3.44
CA SER A 285 10.48 -10.86 3.20
C SER A 285 10.78 -10.16 4.51
N ARG A 286 12.03 -9.72 4.71
CA ARG A 286 12.54 -9.07 5.93
C ARG A 286 13.06 -7.68 5.61
N ALA A 287 12.80 -6.71 6.50
CA ALA A 287 13.16 -5.31 6.35
C ALA A 287 14.18 -4.82 7.34
N ASN A 288 14.97 -3.82 6.91
CA ASN A 288 15.72 -2.94 7.77
C ASN A 288 15.23 -1.49 7.55
N PRO A 289 14.32 -0.97 8.40
CA PRO A 289 13.79 0.40 8.28
C PRO A 289 14.68 1.46 8.95
N GLY A 290 15.94 1.17 9.25
CA GLY A 290 16.82 2.05 10.03
C GLY A 290 17.02 3.44 9.42
N LYS A 291 16.95 3.58 8.09
CA LYS A 291 17.01 4.88 7.42
C LYS A 291 15.76 5.73 7.73
N ALA A 292 14.58 5.13 7.71
CA ALA A 292 13.35 5.84 8.06
C ALA A 292 13.38 6.33 9.51
N GLU A 293 13.91 5.54 10.44
CA GLU A 293 14.06 5.93 11.84
C GLU A 293 15.06 7.12 11.98
N SER A 294 16.22 7.04 11.34
CA SER A 294 17.29 8.04 11.50
C SER A 294 17.01 9.34 10.75
N VAL A 295 16.39 9.32 9.57
CA VAL A 295 16.22 10.50 8.70
C VAL A 295 14.82 11.11 8.83
N LEU A 296 13.77 10.28 8.84
CA LEU A 296 12.38 10.75 8.97
C LEU A 296 11.96 10.93 10.44
N GLY A 297 12.71 10.39 11.40
CA GLY A 297 12.25 10.25 12.77
C GLY A 297 11.00 9.38 12.89
N TRP A 298 10.84 8.42 11.96
CA TRP A 298 9.67 7.55 11.88
C TRP A 298 10.02 6.11 12.21
N LYS A 299 9.21 5.51 13.06
CA LYS A 299 9.28 4.10 13.44
C LYS A 299 7.87 3.55 13.60
N ALA A 300 7.64 2.34 13.11
CA ALA A 300 6.39 1.63 13.37
C ALA A 300 6.29 1.23 14.85
N GLU A 301 5.29 1.74 15.54
CA GLU A 301 5.01 1.43 16.95
C GLU A 301 4.24 0.12 17.07
N ASN A 302 3.24 -0.08 16.19
CA ASN A 302 2.41 -1.28 16.18
C ASN A 302 3.09 -2.42 15.42
N LYS A 303 3.16 -3.59 16.06
CA LYS A 303 3.69 -4.82 15.51
C LYS A 303 2.56 -5.76 15.09
N MET A 304 2.89 -6.89 14.47
CA MET A 304 1.90 -7.83 13.92
C MET A 304 0.78 -8.16 14.93
N ALA A 305 1.10 -8.44 16.19
CA ALA A 305 0.09 -8.79 17.18
C ALA A 305 -0.89 -7.64 17.48
N ASP A 306 -0.39 -6.40 17.55
CA ASP A 306 -1.21 -5.21 17.74
C ASP A 306 -2.12 -4.99 16.54
N VAL A 307 -1.56 -5.12 15.32
CA VAL A 307 -2.30 -4.99 14.06
C VAL A 307 -3.44 -6.01 13.99
N VAL A 308 -3.16 -7.27 14.30
CA VAL A 308 -4.18 -8.34 14.36
C VAL A 308 -5.27 -7.98 15.37
N GLY A 309 -4.89 -7.56 16.59
CA GLY A 309 -5.83 -7.17 17.63
C GLY A 309 -6.78 -6.06 17.16
N MET A 310 -6.23 -4.99 16.58
CA MET A 310 -7.02 -3.85 16.07
C MET A 310 -7.93 -4.24 14.90
N MET A 311 -7.47 -5.12 14.01
CA MET A 311 -8.28 -5.60 12.89
C MET A 311 -9.45 -6.46 13.37
N VAL A 312 -9.21 -7.39 14.32
CA VAL A 312 -10.24 -8.25 14.90
C VAL A 312 -11.29 -7.42 15.65
N GLU A 313 -10.87 -6.47 16.49
CA GLU A 313 -11.79 -5.58 17.21
C GLU A 313 -12.67 -4.76 16.26
N ALA A 314 -12.08 -4.23 15.19
CA ALA A 314 -12.84 -3.47 14.19
C ALA A 314 -13.82 -4.36 13.40
N GLU A 315 -13.45 -5.60 13.11
CA GLU A 315 -14.34 -6.54 12.40
C GLU A 315 -15.51 -6.98 13.28
N LEU A 316 -15.26 -7.28 14.58
CA LEU A 316 -16.32 -7.61 15.54
C LEU A 316 -17.36 -6.49 15.70
N ASN A 317 -16.93 -5.22 15.59
CA ASN A 317 -17.84 -4.08 15.68
C ASN A 317 -18.75 -3.90 14.43
N ARG A 318 -18.56 -4.71 13.37
CA ARG A 318 -19.42 -4.73 12.17
C ARG A 318 -20.60 -5.70 12.30
N TYR A 319 -20.55 -6.62 13.26
CA TYR A 319 -21.59 -7.61 13.57
C TYR A 319 -22.38 -7.20 14.82
#